data_4fa93574aecd76a4ad50bb397383f0ab
#
_entry.id   4fa93574aecd76a4ad50bb397383f0ab
#
_cell.length_a   1.000
_cell.length_b   1.000
_cell.length_c   1.000
_cell.angle_alpha   90.00
_cell.angle_beta   90.00
_cell.angle_gamma   90.00
#
_symmetry.space_group_name_H-M   'P 1'
#
loop_
_entity.id
_entity.type
_entity.pdbx_description
1 polymer ?
#
loop_
_entity_poly.entity_id
_entity_poly.type
_entity_poly.pdbx_seq_one_letter_code
_entity_poly.pdbx_strand_id
1 'polypeptide(L)'
;MFLFSSKMITRQRLFEILDGSSKDAAGRVCEIVIISVVLLNVLAVLLDSVPEIHLKYQQFFASFELLSVIFFTCEYFLRVWAYGSKYDKKKGGSWKGRKEYLFSFYGLIDFVATMPYYLQFLFPGMDMRILRVLRMLRILKLTHYNSALQDLFMAIIAEKRA
;
A
#
# COMPACT_ATOMS: atom_id res chain seq x y z
N MET A 1 -4.20 31.91 -23.82
CA MET A 1 -2.78 31.72 -23.50
C MET A 1 -2.68 31.32 -22.04
N PHE A 2 -2.93 30.02 -21.77
CA PHE A 2 -2.93 29.47 -20.40
C PHE A 2 -1.50 29.14 -20.03
N LEU A 3 -0.90 29.95 -19.18
CA LEU A 3 0.34 29.61 -18.51
C LEU A 3 0.03 28.50 -17.51
N PHE A 4 0.25 27.28 -17.93
CA PHE A 4 0.40 26.15 -17.05
C PHE A 4 1.65 26.42 -16.19
N SER A 5 1.45 27.09 -15.06
CA SER A 5 2.45 27.15 -14.02
C SER A 5 2.70 25.72 -13.56
N SER A 6 3.71 25.11 -14.12
CA SER A 6 4.33 23.88 -13.66
C SER A 6 4.86 24.13 -12.24
N LYS A 7 3.94 24.10 -11.26
CA LYS A 7 4.35 23.86 -9.89
C LYS A 7 4.91 22.44 -9.89
N MET A 8 6.24 22.35 -10.04
CA MET A 8 6.97 21.10 -9.79
C MET A 8 6.33 20.47 -8.57
N ILE A 9 5.88 19.22 -8.71
CA ILE A 9 5.36 18.44 -7.60
C ILE A 9 6.52 18.35 -6.62
N THR A 10 6.53 19.23 -5.65
CA THR A 10 7.60 19.26 -4.65
C THR A 10 7.44 17.99 -3.84
N ARG A 11 8.53 17.32 -3.52
CA ARG A 11 8.59 16.10 -2.70
C ARG A 11 7.73 16.20 -1.43
N GLN A 12 7.63 17.40 -0.87
CA GLN A 12 6.77 17.70 0.27
C GLN A 12 5.27 17.60 -0.08
N ARG A 13 4.86 18.07 -1.27
CA ARG A 13 3.47 17.99 -1.70
C ARG A 13 3.06 16.56 -2.02
N LEU A 14 3.98 15.76 -2.58
CA LEU A 14 3.77 14.35 -2.78
C LEU A 14 3.57 13.61 -1.44
N PHE A 15 4.35 13.99 -0.43
CA PHE A 15 4.17 13.49 0.93
C PHE A 15 2.78 13.78 1.48
N GLU A 16 2.30 15.02 1.37
CA GLU A 16 0.97 15.43 1.84
C GLU A 16 -0.17 14.68 1.13
N ILE A 17 -0.02 14.40 -0.17
CA ILE A 17 -0.99 13.66 -0.97
C ILE A 17 -1.04 12.17 -0.56
N LEU A 18 0.12 11.55 -0.39
CA LEU A 18 0.23 10.12 -0.10
C LEU A 18 -0.03 9.77 1.37
N ASP A 19 0.20 10.72 2.28
CA ASP A 19 -0.03 10.55 3.73
C ASP A 19 -1.49 10.81 4.14
N GLY A 20 -2.37 11.11 3.17
CA GLY A 20 -3.78 11.40 3.44
C GLY A 20 -4.03 12.72 4.20
N SER A 21 -2.98 13.52 4.42
CA SER A 21 -3.07 14.78 5.14
C SER A 21 -3.50 15.95 4.24
N SER A 22 -3.45 15.78 2.92
CA SER A 22 -3.91 16.80 1.99
C SER A 22 -5.43 16.77 1.86
N LYS A 23 -6.08 17.88 2.24
CA LYS A 23 -7.53 18.09 2.03
C LYS A 23 -7.88 18.48 0.59
N ASP A 24 -6.91 18.46 -0.31
CA ASP A 24 -7.05 18.81 -1.72
C ASP A 24 -7.77 17.71 -2.51
N ALA A 25 -8.38 18.10 -3.64
CA ALA A 25 -9.02 17.15 -4.56
C ALA A 25 -8.07 16.03 -5.03
N ALA A 26 -6.78 16.35 -5.24
CA ALA A 26 -5.76 15.39 -5.66
C ALA A 26 -5.50 14.32 -4.58
N GLY A 27 -5.44 14.69 -3.30
CA GLY A 27 -5.29 13.73 -2.19
C GLY A 27 -6.48 12.80 -2.08
N ARG A 28 -7.70 13.35 -2.15
CA ARG A 28 -8.93 12.55 -2.11
C ARG A 28 -9.04 11.56 -3.27
N VAL A 29 -8.69 11.98 -4.47
CA VAL A 29 -8.68 11.07 -5.64
C VAL A 29 -7.65 9.96 -5.45
N CYS A 30 -6.44 10.27 -5.00
CA CYS A 30 -5.41 9.29 -4.71
C CYS A 30 -5.87 8.25 -3.67
N GLU A 31 -6.46 8.73 -2.58
CA GLU A 31 -7.04 7.90 -1.52
C GLU A 31 -8.13 6.96 -2.06
N ILE A 32 -9.11 7.48 -2.80
CA ILE A 32 -10.19 6.69 -3.40
C ILE A 32 -9.64 5.64 -4.35
N VAL A 33 -8.65 5.99 -5.18
CA VAL A 33 -8.00 5.05 -6.11
C VAL A 33 -7.33 3.91 -5.34
N ILE A 34 -6.55 4.20 -4.31
CA ILE A 34 -5.87 3.18 -3.52
C ILE A 34 -6.87 2.27 -2.82
N ILE A 35 -7.90 2.84 -2.16
CA ILE A 35 -8.97 2.07 -1.51
C ILE A 35 -9.67 1.17 -2.52
N SER A 36 -10.03 1.69 -3.69
CA SER A 36 -10.70 0.93 -4.75
C SER A 36 -9.84 -0.23 -5.24
N VAL A 37 -8.55 -0.01 -5.48
CA VAL A 37 -7.63 -1.07 -5.91
C VAL A 37 -7.48 -2.13 -4.82
N VAL A 38 -7.41 -1.76 -3.54
CA VAL A 38 -7.35 -2.72 -2.42
C VAL A 38 -8.62 -3.57 -2.38
N LEU A 39 -9.80 -2.95 -2.43
CA LEU A 39 -11.08 -3.67 -2.39
C LEU A 39 -11.24 -4.60 -3.59
N LEU A 40 -10.89 -4.15 -4.79
CA LEU A 40 -10.92 -4.99 -6.00
C LEU A 40 -9.96 -6.18 -5.88
N ASN A 41 -8.78 -5.99 -5.27
CA ASN A 41 -7.86 -7.11 -5.02
C ASN A 41 -8.42 -8.13 -4.05
N VAL A 42 -9.05 -7.70 -2.96
CA VAL A 42 -9.70 -8.62 -2.00
C VAL A 42 -10.80 -9.38 -2.70
N LEU A 43 -11.65 -8.71 -3.47
CA LEU A 43 -12.70 -9.34 -4.26
C LEU A 43 -12.14 -10.35 -5.26
N ALA A 44 -11.08 -9.98 -5.98
CA ALA A 44 -10.41 -10.87 -6.93
C ALA A 44 -9.88 -12.14 -6.26
N VAL A 45 -9.25 -12.04 -5.08
CA VAL A 45 -8.77 -13.21 -4.31
C VAL A 45 -9.93 -14.10 -3.85
N LEU A 46 -11.06 -13.51 -3.44
CA LEU A 46 -12.26 -14.28 -3.06
C LEU A 46 -12.84 -15.02 -4.26
N LEU A 47 -12.96 -14.37 -5.41
CA LEU A 47 -13.45 -15.00 -6.65
C LEU A 47 -12.48 -16.06 -7.17
N ASP A 48 -11.18 -15.83 -7.09
CA ASP A 48 -10.12 -16.78 -7.46
C ASP A 48 -10.12 -18.03 -6.56
N SER A 49 -10.73 -17.94 -5.37
CA SER A 49 -10.88 -19.09 -4.45
C SER A 49 -11.95 -20.08 -4.91
N VAL A 50 -12.85 -19.70 -5.82
CA VAL A 50 -13.89 -20.58 -6.37
C VAL A 50 -13.32 -21.37 -7.55
N PRO A 51 -13.23 -22.72 -7.50
CA PRO A 51 -12.54 -23.51 -8.51
C PRO A 51 -13.05 -23.30 -9.94
N GLU A 52 -14.37 -23.16 -10.10
CA GLU A 52 -15.00 -22.98 -11.41
C GLU A 52 -14.62 -21.65 -12.04
N ILE A 53 -14.55 -20.59 -11.22
CA ILE A 53 -14.18 -19.22 -11.66
C ILE A 53 -12.68 -19.17 -11.94
N HIS A 54 -11.87 -19.79 -11.07
CA HIS A 54 -10.42 -19.87 -11.25
C HIS A 54 -10.05 -20.49 -12.60
N LEU A 55 -10.59 -21.66 -12.92
CA LEU A 55 -10.30 -22.35 -14.18
C LEU A 55 -10.67 -21.52 -15.42
N LYS A 56 -11.78 -20.77 -15.35
CA LYS A 56 -12.26 -19.99 -16.49
C LYS A 56 -11.50 -18.66 -16.68
N TYR A 57 -11.05 -18.03 -15.61
CA TYR A 57 -10.49 -16.69 -15.63
C TYR A 57 -9.07 -16.58 -15.06
N GLN A 58 -8.34 -17.68 -15.01
CA GLN A 58 -6.98 -17.76 -14.43
C GLN A 58 -6.04 -16.68 -14.98
N GLN A 59 -6.02 -16.50 -16.29
CA GLN A 59 -5.14 -15.52 -16.94
C GLN A 59 -5.52 -14.09 -16.58
N PHE A 60 -6.81 -13.80 -16.45
CA PHE A 60 -7.30 -12.49 -16.02
C PHE A 60 -6.85 -12.18 -14.59
N PHE A 61 -7.03 -13.12 -13.66
CA PHE A 61 -6.61 -12.93 -12.26
C PHE A 61 -5.10 -12.75 -12.14
N ALA A 62 -4.31 -13.52 -12.88
CA ALA A 62 -2.85 -13.38 -12.88
C ALA A 62 -2.40 -12.00 -13.40
N SER A 63 -3.00 -11.51 -14.48
CA SER A 63 -2.70 -10.19 -15.04
C SER A 63 -3.12 -9.07 -14.10
N PHE A 64 -4.30 -9.18 -13.51
CA PHE A 64 -4.82 -8.21 -12.54
C PHE A 64 -3.94 -8.16 -11.28
N GLU A 65 -3.50 -9.31 -10.79
CA GLU A 65 -2.59 -9.38 -9.65
C GLU A 65 -1.25 -8.70 -9.97
N LEU A 66 -0.65 -9.00 -11.12
CA LEU A 66 0.60 -8.37 -11.54
C LEU A 66 0.48 -6.85 -11.60
N LEU A 67 -0.56 -6.31 -12.25
CA LEU A 67 -0.81 -4.89 -12.34
C LEU A 67 -0.97 -4.24 -10.96
N SER A 68 -1.71 -4.90 -10.07
CA SER A 68 -1.93 -4.43 -8.70
C SER A 68 -0.63 -4.40 -7.89
N VAL A 69 0.21 -5.42 -8.03
CA VAL A 69 1.51 -5.47 -7.35
C VAL A 69 2.43 -4.36 -7.85
N ILE A 70 2.48 -4.13 -9.16
CA ILE A 70 3.26 -3.01 -9.73
C ILE A 70 2.75 -1.69 -9.15
N PHE A 71 1.44 -1.47 -9.10
CA PHE A 71 0.83 -0.27 -8.55
C PHE A 71 1.22 -0.06 -7.07
N PHE A 72 1.04 -1.07 -6.22
CA PHE A 72 1.40 -0.98 -4.79
C PHE A 72 2.90 -0.85 -4.56
N THR A 73 3.71 -1.47 -5.40
CA THR A 73 5.17 -1.32 -5.33
C THR A 73 5.59 0.10 -5.66
N CYS A 74 5.06 0.69 -6.73
CA CYS A 74 5.30 2.09 -7.06
C CYS A 74 4.83 3.03 -5.94
N GLU A 75 3.63 2.82 -5.40
CA GLU A 75 3.10 3.58 -4.27
C GLU A 75 4.04 3.50 -3.06
N TYR A 76 4.49 2.31 -2.69
CA TYR A 76 5.41 2.10 -1.59
C TYR A 76 6.73 2.86 -1.77
N PHE A 77 7.35 2.75 -2.94
CA PHE A 77 8.59 3.49 -3.25
C PHE A 77 8.38 5.00 -3.22
N LEU A 78 7.26 5.49 -3.75
CA LEU A 78 6.91 6.91 -3.71
C LEU A 78 6.74 7.41 -2.27
N ARG A 79 6.11 6.63 -1.39
CA ARG A 79 5.99 6.94 0.03
C ARG A 79 7.34 6.98 0.72
N VAL A 80 8.17 5.94 0.56
CA VAL A 80 9.53 5.90 1.13
C VAL A 80 10.35 7.11 0.66
N TRP A 81 10.23 7.46 -0.61
CA TRP A 81 10.92 8.62 -1.16
C TRP A 81 10.38 9.94 -0.60
N ALA A 82 9.07 10.08 -0.48
CA ALA A 82 8.40 11.27 0.03
C ALA A 82 8.68 11.51 1.53
N TYR A 83 8.68 10.44 2.35
CA TYR A 83 9.02 10.53 3.78
C TYR A 83 10.43 11.06 4.04
N GLY A 84 11.36 10.86 3.12
CA GLY A 84 12.68 11.48 3.22
C GLY A 84 12.66 13.00 3.24
N SER A 85 11.58 13.67 2.79
CA SER A 85 11.46 15.13 2.82
C SER A 85 11.06 15.69 4.18
N LYS A 86 10.44 14.88 5.04
CA LYS A 86 9.98 15.29 6.39
C LYS A 86 11.14 15.77 7.27
N TYR A 87 12.34 15.22 7.05
CA TYR A 87 13.54 15.50 7.86
C TYR A 87 14.58 16.38 7.17
N ASP A 88 14.38 16.76 5.92
CA ASP A 88 15.35 17.55 5.14
C ASP A 88 15.59 18.96 5.75
N LYS A 89 14.63 19.46 6.55
CA LYS A 89 14.70 20.76 7.24
C LYS A 89 15.33 20.70 8.64
N LYS A 90 15.52 19.53 9.23
CA LYS A 90 16.12 19.34 10.56
C LYS A 90 17.31 18.41 10.46
N LYS A 91 18.48 18.85 10.91
CA LYS A 91 19.80 18.19 11.02
C LYS A 91 19.81 16.63 11.16
N GLY A 92 19.28 15.88 10.20
CA GLY A 92 19.22 14.41 10.28
C GLY A 92 19.25 13.69 8.94
N GLY A 93 19.17 14.45 7.85
CA GLY A 93 19.26 13.89 6.49
C GLY A 93 18.06 13.03 6.07
N SER A 94 17.80 13.03 4.79
CA SER A 94 16.75 12.28 4.08
C SER A 94 16.72 10.77 4.40
N TRP A 95 17.85 10.18 4.84
CA TRP A 95 18.00 8.77 5.21
C TRP A 95 17.26 8.41 6.50
N LYS A 96 17.27 9.30 7.50
CA LYS A 96 16.62 9.04 8.79
C LYS A 96 15.11 8.92 8.62
N GLY A 97 14.51 9.82 7.85
CA GLY A 97 13.07 9.78 7.55
C GLY A 97 12.67 8.51 6.78
N ARG A 98 13.48 8.05 5.83
CA ARG A 98 13.22 6.81 5.09
C ARG A 98 13.27 5.59 6.00
N LYS A 99 14.28 5.48 6.86
CA LYS A 99 14.38 4.38 7.84
C LYS A 99 13.21 4.38 8.81
N GLU A 100 12.83 5.54 9.31
CA GLU A 100 11.69 5.69 10.22
C GLU A 100 10.39 5.21 9.58
N TYR A 101 10.15 5.54 8.30
CA TYR A 101 8.99 5.02 7.58
C TYR A 101 9.05 3.50 7.38
N LEU A 102 10.20 2.97 6.95
CA LEU A 102 10.38 1.53 6.71
C LEU A 102 10.07 0.69 7.96
N PHE A 103 10.43 1.18 9.14
CA PHE A 103 10.18 0.53 10.43
C PHE A 103 8.90 1.03 11.13
N SER A 104 8.14 1.94 10.50
CA SER A 104 6.85 2.36 11.02
C SER A 104 5.80 1.29 10.78
N PHE A 105 4.73 1.32 11.57
CA PHE A 105 3.58 0.43 11.42
C PHE A 105 3.01 0.46 9.99
N TYR A 106 2.88 1.65 9.41
CA TYR A 106 2.37 1.83 8.05
C TYR A 106 3.33 1.33 6.97
N GLY A 107 4.62 1.62 7.12
CA GLY A 107 5.64 1.11 6.19
C GLY A 107 5.72 -0.41 6.19
N LEU A 108 5.53 -1.03 7.36
CA LEU A 108 5.47 -2.49 7.49
C LEU A 108 4.22 -3.08 6.81
N ILE A 109 3.05 -2.45 6.99
CA ILE A 109 1.81 -2.86 6.29
C ILE A 109 1.98 -2.78 4.78
N ASP A 110 2.51 -1.68 4.26
CA ASP A 110 2.75 -1.50 2.84
C ASP A 110 3.71 -2.55 2.28
N PHE A 111 4.75 -2.87 3.03
CA PHE A 111 5.70 -3.92 2.68
C PHE A 111 5.03 -5.30 2.66
N VAL A 112 4.31 -5.67 3.72
CA VAL A 112 3.61 -6.96 3.83
C VAL A 112 2.54 -7.11 2.75
N ALA A 113 1.89 -6.05 2.34
CA ALA A 113 0.88 -6.08 1.27
C ALA A 113 1.48 -6.39 -0.12
N THR A 114 2.75 -6.09 -0.35
CA THR A 114 3.45 -6.34 -1.62
C THR A 114 4.24 -7.66 -1.61
N MET A 115 4.70 -8.09 -0.42
CA MET A 115 5.56 -9.26 -0.23
C MET A 115 5.05 -10.59 -0.82
N PRO A 116 3.76 -10.96 -0.74
CA PRO A 116 3.29 -12.28 -1.16
C PRO A 116 3.63 -12.62 -2.61
N TYR A 117 3.60 -11.63 -3.50
CA TYR A 117 3.95 -11.82 -4.89
C TYR A 117 5.44 -12.13 -5.06
N TYR A 118 6.31 -11.42 -4.34
CA TYR A 118 7.75 -11.65 -4.39
C TYR A 118 8.18 -12.95 -3.72
N LEU A 119 7.48 -13.36 -2.64
CA LEU A 119 7.72 -14.64 -1.97
C LEU A 119 7.51 -15.83 -2.89
N GLN A 120 6.55 -15.75 -3.82
CA GLN A 120 6.28 -16.79 -4.81
C GLN A 120 7.51 -17.06 -5.71
N PHE A 121 8.28 -16.00 -6.03
CA PHE A 121 9.51 -16.15 -6.83
C PHE A 121 10.71 -16.60 -5.98
N LEU A 122 10.81 -16.12 -4.74
CA LEU A 122 11.91 -16.46 -3.84
C LEU A 122 11.79 -17.89 -3.31
N PHE A 123 10.57 -18.38 -3.13
CA PHE A 123 10.27 -19.71 -2.58
C PHE A 123 9.27 -20.46 -3.46
N PRO A 124 9.72 -21.06 -4.59
CA PRO A 124 8.83 -21.75 -5.53
C PRO A 124 8.08 -22.96 -4.95
N GLY A 125 8.51 -23.47 -3.78
CA GLY A 125 7.89 -24.58 -3.06
C GLY A 125 6.87 -24.18 -2.00
N MET A 126 6.55 -22.91 -1.86
CA MET A 126 5.60 -22.44 -0.85
C MET A 126 4.16 -22.85 -1.23
N ASP A 127 3.40 -23.29 -0.22
CA ASP A 127 2.00 -23.68 -0.42
C ASP A 127 1.18 -22.48 -0.94
N MET A 128 0.47 -22.70 -2.04
CA MET A 128 -0.40 -21.71 -2.69
C MET A 128 -1.50 -21.19 -1.76
N ARG A 129 -1.92 -21.99 -0.76
CA ARG A 129 -2.89 -21.56 0.25
C ARG A 129 -2.33 -20.45 1.14
N ILE A 130 -1.08 -20.59 1.57
CA ILE A 130 -0.39 -19.58 2.38
C ILE A 130 -0.27 -18.28 1.59
N LEU A 131 0.14 -18.35 0.34
CA LEU A 131 0.26 -17.18 -0.54
C LEU A 131 -1.09 -16.47 -0.71
N ARG A 132 -2.20 -17.23 -0.84
CA ARG A 132 -3.55 -16.67 -0.96
C ARG A 132 -3.95 -15.89 0.31
N VAL A 133 -3.70 -16.48 1.51
CA VAL A 133 -3.96 -15.80 2.78
C VAL A 133 -3.11 -14.53 2.92
N LEU A 134 -1.84 -14.60 2.57
CA LEU A 134 -0.96 -13.43 2.59
C LEU A 134 -1.42 -12.32 1.63
N ARG A 135 -2.00 -12.67 0.47
CA ARG A 135 -2.58 -11.69 -0.46
C ARG A 135 -3.76 -10.93 0.16
N MET A 136 -4.56 -11.59 1.04
CA MET A 136 -5.65 -10.93 1.76
C MET A 136 -5.15 -9.88 2.76
N LEU A 137 -3.90 -9.96 3.24
CA LEU A 137 -3.34 -8.96 4.14
C LEU A 137 -3.24 -7.56 3.50
N ARG A 138 -3.42 -7.45 2.18
CA ARG A 138 -3.53 -6.14 1.51
C ARG A 138 -4.68 -5.28 2.05
N ILE A 139 -5.72 -5.90 2.63
CA ILE A 139 -6.82 -5.18 3.29
C ILE A 139 -6.31 -4.29 4.43
N LEU A 140 -5.19 -4.66 5.06
CA LEU A 140 -4.58 -3.84 6.11
C LEU A 140 -4.16 -2.45 5.63
N LYS A 141 -3.95 -2.26 4.32
CA LYS A 141 -3.68 -0.92 3.75
C LYS A 141 -4.83 0.06 4.00
N LEU A 142 -6.06 -0.43 4.19
CA LEU A 142 -7.20 0.42 4.53
C LEU A 142 -7.06 1.11 5.89
N THR A 143 -6.26 0.56 6.80
CA THR A 143 -5.99 1.18 8.10
C THR A 143 -5.31 2.54 7.97
N HIS A 144 -4.60 2.77 6.86
CA HIS A 144 -3.95 4.05 6.59
C HIS A 144 -4.96 5.18 6.35
N TYR A 145 -6.14 4.83 5.84
CA TYR A 145 -7.16 5.78 5.41
C TYR A 145 -8.38 5.85 6.33
N ASN A 146 -8.52 4.92 7.27
CA ASN A 146 -9.66 4.83 8.17
C ASN A 146 -9.22 4.85 9.63
N SER A 147 -9.51 5.96 10.33
CA SER A 147 -9.17 6.13 11.74
C SER A 147 -9.82 5.07 12.64
N ALA A 148 -11.04 4.63 12.34
CA ALA A 148 -11.73 3.59 13.12
C ALA A 148 -11.00 2.24 13.05
N LEU A 149 -10.43 1.89 11.88
CA LEU A 149 -9.60 0.70 11.75
C LEU A 149 -8.25 0.87 12.46
N GLN A 150 -7.67 2.07 12.46
CA GLN A 150 -6.46 2.36 13.25
C GLN A 150 -6.71 2.14 14.74
N ASP A 151 -7.77 2.69 15.27
CA ASP A 151 -8.13 2.59 16.69
C ASP A 151 -8.37 1.14 17.10
N LEU A 152 -9.04 0.36 16.25
CA LEU A 152 -9.25 -1.07 16.46
C LEU A 152 -7.93 -1.84 16.51
N PHE A 153 -7.02 -1.61 15.57
CA PHE A 153 -5.71 -2.26 15.57
C PHE A 153 -4.84 -1.85 16.77
N MET A 154 -4.88 -0.58 17.14
CA MET A 154 -4.14 -0.09 18.31
C MET A 154 -4.71 -0.70 19.60
N ALA A 155 -6.02 -0.86 19.73
CA ALA A 155 -6.65 -1.54 20.87
C ALA A 155 -6.21 -3.01 20.96
N ILE A 156 -6.21 -3.76 19.86
CA ILE A 156 -5.77 -5.16 19.81
C ILE A 156 -4.30 -5.30 20.23
N ILE A 157 -3.43 -4.38 19.75
CA ILE A 157 -2.01 -4.40 20.11
C ILE A 157 -1.80 -4.04 21.58
N ALA A 158 -2.57 -3.10 22.11
CA ALA A 158 -2.51 -2.69 23.52
C ALA A 158 -2.91 -3.83 24.47
N GLU A 159 -3.97 -4.57 24.13
CA GLU A 159 -4.43 -5.70 24.94
C GLU A 159 -3.42 -6.84 25.00
N LYS A 160 -2.65 -7.06 23.95
CA LYS A 160 -1.59 -8.09 23.93
C LYS A 160 -0.41 -7.74 24.84
N ARG A 161 -0.30 -6.51 25.37
CA ARG A 161 0.75 -6.07 26.29
C ARG A 161 0.32 -6.08 27.74
N ALA A 162 -0.94 -6.33 28.03
CA ALA A 162 -1.47 -6.53 29.37
C ALA A 162 -1.43 -8.03 29.76
#